data_95b7c0aec64bad6ac97f52e9937c39a1
#
_entry.id   95b7c0aec64bad6ac97f52e9937c39a1
#
_cell.length_a   1.000
_cell.length_b   1.000
_cell.length_c   1.000
_cell.angle_alpha   90.00
_cell.angle_beta   90.00
_cell.angle_gamma   90.00
#
_symmetry.space_group_name_H-M   'P 1'
#
loop_
_entity.id
_entity.type
_entity.pdbx_description
1 polymer ?
#
loop_
_entity_poly.entity_id
_entity_poly.type
_entity_poly.pdbx_seq_one_letter_code
_entity_poly.pdbx_strand_id
1 'polypeptide(L)'
;DTWNVMWFDGLFFDETASTSQYRLGKDTIIGDYIYSKFNARTYVRFTEDWKVYVYYEGFDDNDPYTVDLPTGEYLAYDFSAQVGDTLEVFSGVHSYSKDKCLVHEVQTDPETKLRTITLFQRLLEDTDGDGVEEEYGRGEMTWIEGVGSPNGFLINTPRPGGGTFALLCAYQGDELKYTDSFYERF
;
A
#
# COMPACT_ATOMS: atom_id res chain seq x y z
N ASP A 1 -14.32 2.24 -7.18
CA ASP A 1 -13.39 3.11 -6.43
C ASP A 1 -12.29 3.60 -7.35
N THR A 2 -11.82 4.82 -7.12
CA THR A 2 -10.84 5.49 -8.00
C THR A 2 -9.80 6.21 -7.14
N TRP A 3 -8.52 6.04 -7.47
CA TRP A 3 -7.39 6.73 -6.84
C TRP A 3 -6.60 7.47 -7.92
N ASN A 4 -6.32 8.76 -7.68
CA ASN A 4 -5.43 9.55 -8.52
C ASN A 4 -4.11 9.73 -7.77
N VAL A 5 -3.05 9.14 -8.30
CA VAL A 5 -1.72 9.12 -7.67
C VAL A 5 -0.76 9.90 -8.53
N MET A 6 -0.05 10.83 -7.93
CA MET A 6 1.06 11.53 -8.55
C MET A 6 2.37 10.82 -8.22
N TRP A 7 3.20 10.67 -9.22
CA TRP A 7 4.60 10.30 -9.06
C TRP A 7 5.48 11.51 -9.37
N PHE A 8 6.44 11.76 -8.50
CA PHE A 8 7.37 12.87 -8.60
C PHE A 8 8.81 12.35 -8.48
N ASP A 9 9.64 12.64 -9.47
CA ASP A 9 11.08 12.35 -9.46
C ASP A 9 11.84 13.59 -9.04
N GLY A 10 12.25 13.65 -7.76
CA GLY A 10 12.94 14.80 -7.17
C GLY A 10 14.47 14.69 -7.15
N LEU A 11 15.06 13.64 -7.71
CA LEU A 11 16.53 13.42 -7.67
C LEU A 11 17.30 14.13 -8.78
N PHE A 12 16.66 14.47 -9.86
CA PHE A 12 17.31 15.12 -10.99
C PHE A 12 16.60 16.46 -11.27
N PHE A 13 17.37 17.48 -11.59
CA PHE A 13 16.94 18.86 -11.80
C PHE A 13 15.87 19.07 -12.88
N ASP A 14 15.32 18.02 -13.42
CA ASP A 14 14.18 18.00 -14.32
C ASP A 14 12.97 17.47 -13.57
N GLU A 15 12.22 18.37 -12.94
CA GLU A 15 11.02 18.07 -12.15
C GLU A 15 9.92 17.54 -13.05
N THR A 16 9.93 16.23 -13.30
CA THR A 16 8.83 15.59 -14.03
C THR A 16 7.83 15.03 -13.05
N ALA A 17 6.62 15.55 -13.05
CA ALA A 17 5.49 14.97 -12.35
C ALA A 17 4.57 14.28 -13.34
N SER A 18 4.11 13.08 -13.00
CA SER A 18 3.08 12.37 -13.75
C SER A 18 1.97 11.93 -12.83
N THR A 19 0.73 11.97 -13.31
CA THR A 19 -0.43 11.49 -12.57
C THR A 19 -0.99 10.24 -13.21
N SER A 20 -1.17 9.22 -12.42
CA SER A 20 -1.82 7.97 -12.81
C SER A 20 -3.15 7.81 -12.09
N GLN A 21 -4.17 7.37 -12.81
CA GLN A 21 -5.46 7.03 -12.23
C GLN A 21 -5.58 5.51 -12.13
N TYR A 22 -5.83 5.03 -10.91
CA TYR A 22 -6.12 3.63 -10.63
C TYR A 22 -7.60 3.46 -10.37
N ARG A 23 -8.19 2.41 -10.93
CA ARG A 23 -9.60 2.04 -10.73
C ARG A 23 -9.72 0.54 -10.53
N LEU A 24 -10.67 0.13 -9.70
CA LEU A 24 -11.08 -1.26 -9.66
C LEU A 24 -11.82 -1.60 -10.96
N GLY A 25 -11.34 -2.65 -11.59
CA GLY A 25 -11.91 -3.17 -12.84
C GLY A 25 -13.02 -4.18 -12.58
N LYS A 26 -13.21 -5.08 -13.55
CA LYS A 26 -14.23 -6.14 -13.46
C LYS A 26 -13.88 -7.16 -12.37
N ASP A 27 -14.94 -7.66 -11.74
CA ASP A 27 -14.84 -8.75 -10.80
C ASP A 27 -14.47 -10.06 -11.50
N THR A 28 -13.68 -10.86 -10.80
CA THR A 28 -13.29 -12.21 -11.22
C THR A 28 -13.33 -13.15 -10.02
N ILE A 29 -13.51 -14.44 -10.25
CA ILE A 29 -13.48 -15.46 -9.21
C ILE A 29 -12.09 -16.10 -9.23
N ILE A 30 -11.42 -16.09 -8.08
CA ILE A 30 -10.13 -16.77 -7.87
C ILE A 30 -10.30 -17.67 -6.64
N GLY A 31 -10.22 -18.99 -6.85
CA GLY A 31 -10.61 -19.96 -5.82
C GLY A 31 -12.07 -19.78 -5.43
N ASP A 32 -12.32 -19.58 -4.13
CA ASP A 32 -13.67 -19.43 -3.58
C ASP A 32 -14.09 -17.96 -3.37
N TYR A 33 -13.28 -16.99 -3.82
CA TYR A 33 -13.48 -15.58 -3.53
C TYR A 33 -13.65 -14.73 -4.78
N ILE A 34 -14.36 -13.62 -4.61
CA ILE A 34 -14.55 -12.59 -5.64
C ILE A 34 -13.52 -11.49 -5.42
N TYR A 35 -12.81 -11.14 -6.47
CA TYR A 35 -11.82 -10.07 -6.51
C TYR A 35 -12.14 -9.07 -7.61
N SER A 36 -11.85 -7.81 -7.38
CA SER A 36 -11.86 -6.77 -8.41
C SER A 36 -10.45 -6.57 -8.98
N LYS A 37 -10.32 -6.55 -10.29
CA LYS A 37 -9.03 -6.32 -10.94
C LYS A 37 -8.51 -4.92 -10.64
N PHE A 38 -7.27 -4.81 -10.16
CA PHE A 38 -6.62 -3.52 -9.88
C PHE A 38 -5.62 -3.11 -10.98
N ASN A 39 -4.76 -4.02 -11.39
CA ASN A 39 -3.82 -3.80 -12.50
C ASN A 39 -3.61 -5.10 -13.30
N ALA A 40 -2.57 -5.17 -14.10
CA ALA A 40 -2.32 -6.32 -14.98
C ALA A 40 -2.20 -7.64 -14.21
N ARG A 41 -1.67 -7.63 -12.96
CA ARG A 41 -1.28 -8.81 -12.19
C ARG A 41 -1.84 -8.85 -10.77
N THR A 42 -2.63 -7.83 -10.40
CA THR A 42 -3.09 -7.64 -9.03
C THR A 42 -4.59 -7.53 -8.99
N TYR A 43 -5.19 -8.26 -8.09
CA TYR A 43 -6.64 -8.28 -7.85
C TYR A 43 -6.89 -8.01 -6.37
N VAL A 44 -7.94 -7.29 -6.03
CA VAL A 44 -8.22 -6.82 -4.68
C VAL A 44 -9.55 -7.38 -4.21
N ARG A 45 -9.59 -7.82 -2.95
CA ARG A 45 -10.79 -8.29 -2.27
C ARG A 45 -10.94 -7.56 -0.94
N PHE A 46 -12.14 -7.06 -0.69
CA PHE A 46 -12.53 -6.46 0.58
C PHE A 46 -13.34 -7.47 1.40
N THR A 47 -13.16 -7.46 2.70
CA THR A 47 -13.86 -8.38 3.60
C THR A 47 -14.74 -7.61 4.58
N GLU A 48 -15.76 -8.28 5.14
CA GLU A 48 -16.67 -7.69 6.12
C GLU A 48 -15.98 -7.36 7.47
N ASP A 49 -14.85 -8.00 7.75
CA ASP A 49 -14.03 -7.78 8.95
C ASP A 49 -12.94 -6.71 8.74
N TRP A 50 -13.16 -5.79 7.79
CA TRP A 50 -12.32 -4.61 7.54
C TRP A 50 -10.90 -4.90 7.07
N LYS A 51 -10.71 -6.01 6.36
CA LYS A 51 -9.43 -6.35 5.73
C LYS A 51 -9.50 -6.19 4.22
N VAL A 52 -8.35 -5.89 3.65
CA VAL A 52 -8.16 -5.86 2.20
C VAL A 52 -7.07 -6.85 1.85
N TYR A 53 -7.40 -7.79 0.98
CA TYR A 53 -6.48 -8.76 0.44
C TYR A 53 -6.16 -8.47 -1.01
N VAL A 54 -4.95 -8.80 -1.38
CA VAL A 54 -4.45 -8.73 -2.74
C VAL A 54 -4.11 -10.14 -3.20
N TYR A 55 -4.68 -10.55 -4.32
CA TYR A 55 -4.19 -11.72 -5.05
C TYR A 55 -3.19 -11.23 -6.10
N TYR A 56 -1.98 -11.74 -6.04
CA TYR A 56 -0.89 -11.42 -6.94
C TYR A 56 -0.59 -12.63 -7.84
N GLU A 57 -0.56 -12.44 -9.16
CA GLU A 57 -0.34 -13.51 -10.14
C GLU A 57 1.13 -13.89 -10.33
N GLY A 58 2.05 -13.24 -9.61
CA GLY A 58 3.47 -13.48 -9.80
C GLY A 58 4.02 -12.79 -11.06
N PHE A 59 5.31 -12.95 -11.26
CA PHE A 59 5.99 -12.54 -12.49
C PHE A 59 6.31 -13.78 -13.34
N ASP A 60 6.52 -13.55 -14.63
CA ASP A 60 7.14 -14.52 -15.52
C ASP A 60 8.63 -14.62 -15.12
N ASP A 61 9.16 -15.84 -15.01
CA ASP A 61 10.52 -16.17 -14.50
C ASP A 61 11.68 -15.48 -15.24
N ASN A 62 11.38 -14.65 -16.23
CA ASN A 62 12.36 -13.97 -17.08
C ASN A 62 12.58 -12.49 -16.77
N ASP A 63 11.92 -11.90 -15.76
CA ASP A 63 12.13 -10.49 -15.42
C ASP A 63 13.19 -10.35 -14.30
N PRO A 64 14.41 -9.86 -14.60
CA PRO A 64 15.51 -9.78 -13.64
C PRO A 64 15.32 -8.74 -12.52
N TYR A 65 14.25 -7.96 -12.57
CA TYR A 65 13.96 -6.90 -11.57
C TYR A 65 12.87 -7.28 -10.59
N THR A 66 12.42 -8.53 -10.64
CA THR A 66 11.34 -8.98 -9.76
C THR A 66 11.87 -9.51 -8.45
N VAL A 67 11.36 -8.97 -7.36
CA VAL A 67 11.44 -9.62 -6.06
C VAL A 67 10.57 -10.89 -6.12
N ASP A 68 11.10 -12.01 -5.67
CA ASP A 68 10.46 -13.34 -5.67
C ASP A 68 9.25 -13.40 -4.73
N LEU A 69 8.20 -12.64 -5.03
CA LEU A 69 6.93 -12.80 -4.35
C LEU A 69 6.09 -13.85 -5.13
N PRO A 70 5.84 -15.03 -4.55
CA PRO A 70 5.09 -16.08 -5.21
C PRO A 70 3.66 -15.64 -5.55
N THR A 71 3.08 -16.30 -6.55
CA THR A 71 1.63 -16.18 -6.81
C THR A 71 0.84 -16.58 -5.57
N GLY A 72 -0.10 -15.73 -5.15
CA GLY A 72 -0.91 -16.01 -3.97
C GLY A 72 -1.69 -14.82 -3.44
N GLU A 73 -2.41 -15.07 -2.36
CA GLU A 73 -3.15 -14.03 -1.64
C GLU A 73 -2.31 -13.49 -0.48
N TYR A 74 -2.34 -12.18 -0.33
CA TYR A 74 -1.58 -11.42 0.68
C TYR A 74 -2.48 -10.38 1.33
N LEU A 75 -2.28 -10.14 2.64
CA LEU A 75 -2.92 -9.04 3.34
C LEU A 75 -2.33 -7.71 2.86
N ALA A 76 -3.16 -6.78 2.40
CA ALA A 76 -2.74 -5.42 2.07
C ALA A 76 -3.04 -4.43 3.22
N TYR A 77 -4.23 -4.52 3.78
CA TYR A 77 -4.67 -3.68 4.90
C TYR A 77 -5.48 -4.49 5.89
N ASP A 78 -5.33 -4.19 7.18
CA ASP A 78 -6.19 -4.65 8.26
C ASP A 78 -6.64 -3.45 9.10
N PHE A 79 -7.82 -2.92 8.78
CA PHE A 79 -8.38 -1.79 9.53
C PHE A 79 -9.01 -2.22 10.87
N SER A 80 -9.03 -3.51 11.21
CA SER A 80 -9.42 -4.00 12.53
C SER A 80 -8.25 -4.06 13.52
N ALA A 81 -7.01 -3.93 13.04
CA ALA A 81 -5.79 -4.05 13.83
C ALA A 81 -5.73 -3.07 15.01
N GLN A 82 -5.05 -3.47 16.07
CA GLN A 82 -4.89 -2.73 17.32
C GLN A 82 -3.42 -2.39 17.56
N VAL A 83 -3.17 -1.37 18.40
CA VAL A 83 -1.81 -1.01 18.81
C VAL A 83 -1.11 -2.22 19.42
N GLY A 84 0.09 -2.51 18.95
CA GLY A 84 0.91 -3.64 19.36
C GLY A 84 0.78 -4.88 18.46
N ASP A 85 -0.19 -4.92 17.53
CA ASP A 85 -0.29 -6.01 16.57
C ASP A 85 0.91 -5.98 15.61
N THR A 86 1.37 -7.17 15.22
CA THR A 86 2.39 -7.33 14.17
C THR A 86 1.73 -7.96 12.95
N LEU A 87 1.86 -7.28 11.82
CA LEU A 87 1.25 -7.67 10.56
C LEU A 87 2.34 -7.94 9.51
N GLU A 88 2.09 -8.88 8.62
CA GLU A 88 2.86 -9.03 7.38
C GLU A 88 1.96 -8.56 6.24
N VAL A 89 2.35 -7.46 5.59
CA VAL A 89 1.50 -6.77 4.63
C VAL A 89 2.16 -6.68 3.25
N PHE A 90 1.32 -6.77 2.24
CA PHE A 90 1.71 -6.57 0.85
C PHE A 90 1.93 -5.08 0.57
N SER A 91 3.00 -4.77 -0.10
CA SER A 91 3.29 -3.44 -0.59
C SER A 91 3.77 -3.50 -2.03
N GLY A 92 3.24 -2.64 -2.88
CA GLY A 92 3.83 -2.42 -4.19
C GLY A 92 2.86 -2.22 -5.33
N VAL A 93 3.33 -1.39 -6.28
CA VAL A 93 2.74 -1.23 -7.61
C VAL A 93 3.81 -1.44 -8.68
N HIS A 94 5.06 -1.14 -8.37
CA HIS A 94 6.21 -1.29 -9.26
C HIS A 94 7.26 -2.29 -8.75
N SER A 95 7.31 -2.50 -7.45
CA SER A 95 8.06 -3.59 -6.84
C SER A 95 7.20 -4.18 -5.73
N TYR A 96 7.02 -5.48 -5.76
CA TYR A 96 6.14 -6.18 -4.84
C TYR A 96 6.94 -6.76 -3.69
N SER A 97 6.53 -6.48 -2.46
CA SER A 97 7.17 -6.99 -1.25
C SER A 97 6.14 -7.41 -0.21
N LYS A 98 6.60 -8.15 0.78
CA LYS A 98 5.91 -8.35 2.04
C LYS A 98 6.72 -7.65 3.12
N ASP A 99 6.05 -6.75 3.82
CA ASP A 99 6.67 -5.97 4.88
C ASP A 99 6.11 -6.39 6.24
N LYS A 100 7.00 -6.65 7.18
CA LYS A 100 6.62 -6.93 8.56
C LYS A 100 6.49 -5.62 9.31
N CYS A 101 5.32 -5.35 9.86
CA CYS A 101 4.96 -4.06 10.44
C CYS A 101 4.40 -4.20 11.84
N LEU A 102 4.75 -3.26 12.72
CA LEU A 102 4.15 -3.11 14.04
C LEU A 102 3.13 -1.98 13.99
N VAL A 103 1.90 -2.23 14.44
CA VAL A 103 0.90 -1.18 14.64
C VAL A 103 1.31 -0.33 15.84
N HIS A 104 1.66 0.93 15.55
CA HIS A 104 2.14 1.87 16.56
C HIS A 104 1.02 2.73 17.14
N GLU A 105 0.12 3.20 16.30
CA GLU A 105 -0.95 4.08 16.69
C GLU A 105 -2.23 3.77 15.89
N VAL A 106 -3.37 3.94 16.55
CA VAL A 106 -4.68 3.86 15.94
C VAL A 106 -5.49 5.06 16.40
N GLN A 107 -5.85 5.92 15.46
CA GLN A 107 -6.72 7.07 15.70
C GLN A 107 -8.08 6.84 15.03
N THR A 108 -9.12 7.41 15.58
CA THR A 108 -10.46 7.45 14.96
C THR A 108 -10.90 8.90 14.90
N ASP A 109 -11.15 9.36 13.70
CA ASP A 109 -11.68 10.69 13.48
C ASP A 109 -13.04 10.85 14.16
N PRO A 110 -13.25 11.87 15.00
CA PRO A 110 -14.49 12.00 15.78
C PRO A 110 -15.71 12.35 14.94
N GLU A 111 -15.53 12.93 13.75
CA GLU A 111 -16.60 13.34 12.85
C GLU A 111 -16.94 12.24 11.84
N THR A 112 -15.97 11.78 11.09
CA THR A 112 -16.14 10.79 10.02
C THR A 112 -16.20 9.36 10.54
N LYS A 113 -15.67 9.10 11.76
CA LYS A 113 -15.48 7.76 12.36
C LYS A 113 -14.48 6.87 11.61
N LEU A 114 -13.80 7.40 10.61
CA LEU A 114 -12.77 6.67 9.89
C LEU A 114 -11.53 6.47 10.75
N ARG A 115 -10.91 5.31 10.62
CA ARG A 115 -9.70 4.97 11.34
C ARG A 115 -8.47 5.35 10.52
N THR A 116 -7.49 5.89 11.22
CA THR A 116 -6.12 6.07 10.71
C THR A 116 -5.20 5.18 11.53
N ILE A 117 -4.45 4.33 10.87
CA ILE A 117 -3.52 3.38 11.49
C ILE A 117 -2.11 3.75 11.07
N THR A 118 -1.25 3.99 12.06
CA THR A 118 0.18 4.23 11.85
C THR A 118 0.97 2.98 12.18
N LEU A 119 1.82 2.55 11.27
CA LEU A 119 2.65 1.37 11.40
C LEU A 119 4.12 1.70 11.26
N PHE A 120 4.96 0.99 11.98
CA PHE A 120 6.40 0.96 11.74
C PHE A 120 6.77 -0.31 10.98
N GLN A 121 7.45 -0.14 9.86
CA GLN A 121 8.04 -1.25 9.14
C GLN A 121 9.21 -1.81 9.96
N ARG A 122 9.16 -3.11 10.26
CA ARG A 122 10.24 -3.84 10.92
C ARG A 122 11.01 -4.61 9.85
N LEU A 123 12.25 -4.27 9.68
CA LEU A 123 13.20 -5.14 9.01
C LEU A 123 14.01 -5.87 10.07
N LEU A 124 14.11 -7.16 9.88
CA LEU A 124 15.05 -7.98 10.60
C LEU A 124 16.19 -8.28 9.62
N GLU A 125 17.38 -7.81 9.89
CA GLU A 125 18.54 -8.01 9.05
C GLU A 125 19.72 -8.40 9.95
N ASP A 126 20.39 -9.47 9.60
CA ASP A 126 21.68 -9.83 10.23
C ASP A 126 22.74 -8.90 9.64
N THR A 127 22.95 -7.75 10.30
CA THR A 127 23.79 -6.67 9.78
C THR A 127 25.28 -6.91 9.99
N ASP A 128 25.66 -7.78 10.93
CA ASP A 128 27.05 -8.08 11.27
C ASP A 128 27.47 -9.52 10.94
N GLY A 129 26.56 -10.36 10.49
CA GLY A 129 26.83 -11.74 10.06
C GLY A 129 27.01 -12.73 11.21
N ASP A 130 26.52 -12.40 12.42
CA ASP A 130 26.62 -13.26 13.58
C ASP A 130 25.48 -14.30 13.67
N GLY A 131 24.52 -14.25 12.77
CA GLY A 131 23.36 -15.13 12.69
C GLY A 131 22.20 -14.67 13.55
N VAL A 132 22.25 -13.49 14.17
CA VAL A 132 21.19 -12.85 14.91
C VAL A 132 20.58 -11.73 14.06
N GLU A 133 19.27 -11.81 13.80
CA GLU A 133 18.57 -10.73 13.11
C GLU A 133 18.37 -9.54 14.05
N GLU A 134 18.88 -8.38 13.69
CA GLU A 134 18.70 -7.13 14.38
C GLU A 134 17.52 -6.36 13.82
N GLU A 135 16.76 -5.68 14.68
CA GLU A 135 15.62 -4.89 14.26
C GLU A 135 16.08 -3.56 13.66
N TYR A 136 15.84 -3.38 12.37
CA TYR A 136 16.12 -2.16 11.63
C TYR A 136 14.80 -1.51 11.17
N GLY A 137 14.44 -0.36 11.74
CA GLY A 137 13.22 0.36 11.36
C GLY A 137 13.40 1.16 10.06
N ARG A 138 12.57 0.95 9.05
CA ARG A 138 12.63 1.70 7.77
C ARG A 138 11.72 2.90 7.67
N GLY A 139 10.80 3.10 8.56
CA GLY A 139 9.94 4.25 8.47
C GLY A 139 8.51 3.98 8.88
N GLU A 140 7.78 5.06 8.91
CA GLU A 140 6.38 5.11 9.27
C GLU A 140 5.51 4.94 8.01
N MET A 141 4.48 4.13 8.14
CA MET A 141 3.44 3.97 7.13
C MET A 141 2.11 4.37 7.74
N THR A 142 1.26 4.99 6.95
CA THR A 142 -0.08 5.39 7.37
C THR A 142 -1.12 4.72 6.50
N TRP A 143 -2.17 4.21 7.12
CA TRP A 143 -3.36 3.71 6.45
C TRP A 143 -4.57 4.52 6.87
N ILE A 144 -5.41 4.88 5.91
CA ILE A 144 -6.66 5.60 6.12
C ILE A 144 -7.80 4.70 5.65
N GLU A 145 -8.73 4.40 6.55
CA GLU A 145 -9.91 3.56 6.27
C GLU A 145 -10.70 4.09 5.07
N GLY A 146 -11.05 3.22 4.14
CA GLY A 146 -11.74 3.58 2.89
C GLY A 146 -10.86 4.24 1.82
N VAL A 147 -9.59 4.52 2.11
CA VAL A 147 -8.65 5.20 1.21
C VAL A 147 -7.44 4.32 0.88
N GLY A 148 -6.84 3.70 1.89
CA GLY A 148 -5.57 2.99 1.80
C GLY A 148 -4.40 3.84 2.29
N SER A 149 -3.28 3.86 1.57
CA SER A 149 -2.11 4.67 1.91
C SER A 149 -2.17 6.07 1.29
N PRO A 150 -1.71 7.12 1.99
CA PRO A 150 -1.54 8.46 1.42
C PRO A 150 -0.54 8.54 0.27
N ASN A 151 0.28 7.52 0.08
CA ASN A 151 1.18 7.42 -1.07
C ASN A 151 0.48 6.87 -2.32
N GLY A 152 -0.70 6.29 -2.15
CA GLY A 152 -1.51 5.64 -3.18
C GLY A 152 -1.94 4.25 -2.76
N PHE A 153 -3.09 3.80 -3.27
CA PHE A 153 -3.60 2.47 -2.96
C PHE A 153 -2.56 1.39 -3.30
N LEU A 154 -2.22 0.56 -2.34
CA LEU A 154 -1.15 -0.46 -2.35
C LEU A 154 0.30 0.07 -2.37
N ILE A 155 0.52 1.38 -2.23
CA ILE A 155 1.86 1.96 -2.10
C ILE A 155 2.13 2.28 -0.64
N ASN A 156 2.55 1.28 0.13
CA ASN A 156 2.71 1.41 1.57
C ASN A 156 4.03 2.06 1.99
N THR A 157 5.10 1.88 1.21
CA THR A 157 6.42 2.40 1.56
C THR A 157 6.87 3.51 0.62
N PRO A 158 7.43 4.62 1.14
CA PRO A 158 8.18 5.56 0.32
C PRO A 158 9.37 4.83 -0.32
N ARG A 159 9.60 5.03 -1.60
CA ARG A 159 10.77 4.45 -2.27
C ARG A 159 12.06 5.04 -1.69
N PRO A 160 13.00 4.23 -1.20
CA PRO A 160 14.35 4.70 -1.00
C PRO A 160 14.97 4.93 -2.40
N GLY A 161 15.36 6.16 -2.72
CA GLY A 161 16.07 6.45 -3.96
C GLY A 161 15.46 7.53 -4.86
N GLY A 162 14.57 8.38 -4.35
CA GLY A 162 14.30 9.68 -4.93
C GLY A 162 13.02 9.89 -5.71
N GLY A 163 12.16 8.89 -5.86
CA GLY A 163 10.81 9.14 -6.36
C GLY A 163 9.80 9.15 -5.20
N THR A 164 8.88 10.10 -5.18
CA THR A 164 7.80 10.15 -4.19
C THR A 164 6.47 9.91 -4.88
N PHE A 165 5.65 9.05 -4.27
CA PHE A 165 4.25 8.91 -4.63
C PHE A 165 3.40 9.70 -3.65
N ALA A 166 2.37 10.36 -4.16
CA ALA A 166 1.38 11.04 -3.35
C ALA A 166 -0.02 10.77 -3.90
N LEU A 167 -0.93 10.37 -3.03
CA LEU A 167 -2.32 10.24 -3.37
C LEU A 167 -2.95 11.63 -3.41
N LEU A 168 -3.32 12.10 -4.59
CA LEU A 168 -3.96 13.40 -4.76
C LEU A 168 -5.40 13.40 -4.24
N CYS A 169 -6.16 12.38 -4.63
CA CYS A 169 -7.53 12.19 -4.19
C CYS A 169 -7.99 10.74 -4.39
N ALA A 170 -8.97 10.33 -3.58
CA ALA A 170 -9.63 9.04 -3.70
C ALA A 170 -11.16 9.23 -3.69
N TYR A 171 -11.83 8.43 -4.51
CA TYR A 171 -13.29 8.43 -4.65
C TYR A 171 -13.86 7.03 -4.41
N GLN A 172 -15.00 6.98 -3.75
CA GLN A 172 -15.86 5.81 -3.70
C GLN A 172 -17.15 6.12 -4.47
N GLY A 173 -17.28 5.53 -5.66
CA GLY A 173 -18.26 6.02 -6.63
C GLY A 173 -17.98 7.48 -7.02
N ASP A 174 -18.96 8.35 -6.83
CA ASP A 174 -18.83 9.79 -7.07
C ASP A 174 -18.49 10.60 -5.79
N GLU A 175 -18.37 9.95 -4.65
CA GLU A 175 -18.07 10.58 -3.37
C GLU A 175 -16.56 10.72 -3.16
N LEU A 176 -16.08 11.96 -2.94
CA LEU A 176 -14.72 12.24 -2.57
C LEU A 176 -14.46 11.79 -1.11
N LYS A 177 -13.55 10.86 -0.92
CA LYS A 177 -13.17 10.32 0.41
C LYS A 177 -11.87 10.89 0.96
N TYR A 178 -10.99 11.31 0.07
CA TYR A 178 -9.68 11.86 0.45
C TYR A 178 -9.22 12.87 -0.58
N THR A 179 -8.60 13.94 -0.09
CA THR A 179 -7.82 14.89 -0.88
C THR A 179 -6.58 15.28 -0.10
N ASP A 180 -5.46 15.41 -0.79
CA ASP A 180 -4.23 15.88 -0.17
C ASP A 180 -4.24 17.40 -0.09
N SER A 181 -4.15 17.94 1.13
CA SER A 181 -4.21 19.39 1.38
C SER A 181 -3.07 20.20 0.74
N PHE A 182 -1.96 19.54 0.39
CA PHE A 182 -0.86 20.18 -0.33
C PHE A 182 -1.29 20.59 -1.74
N TYR A 183 -2.14 19.78 -2.39
CA TYR A 183 -2.59 19.99 -3.77
C TYR A 183 -3.88 20.81 -3.89
N GLU A 184 -4.57 21.11 -2.79
CA GLU A 184 -5.70 22.04 -2.78
C GLU A 184 -5.29 23.49 -3.13
N ARG A 185 -3.98 23.76 -3.21
CA ARG A 185 -3.42 25.10 -3.44
C ARG A 185 -3.05 25.38 -4.89
N PHE A 186 -3.23 24.40 -5.79
CA PHE A 186 -2.96 24.52 -7.21
C PHE A 186 -4.20 24.17 -8.04
#